data_b38aedfc33eddc33993e0fc73914f980
#
_entry.id   b38aedfc33eddc33993e0fc73914f980
#
_cell.length_a   1.000
_cell.length_b   1.000
_cell.length_c   1.000
_cell.angle_alpha   90.00
_cell.angle_beta   90.00
_cell.angle_gamma   90.00
#
_symmetry.space_group_name_H-M   'P 1'
#
loop_
_entity.id
_entity.type
_entity.pdbx_description
1 polymer ?
#
loop_
_entity_poly.entity_id
_entity_poly.type
_entity_poly.pdbx_seq_one_letter_code
_entity_poly.pdbx_strand_id
1 'polypeptide(L)'
;MQVKWKYSYYFYASTINFPPVGPTEVQWHAKARMSAGANFYIVGRDPAGMPHPDPPKRDIYEATHGGKVLSMAPGLAQLEIIPFKVAAYDTKNKAMAFFDPHRKEDFDFISGTRMRSLARSGEMPPDGFMAPKVTLWL
;
A
#
# COMPACT_ATOMS: atom_id res chain seq x y z
N MET A 1 11.73 -24.46 17.12
CA MET A 1 10.36 -23.93 17.01
C MET A 1 10.07 -23.77 15.51
N GLN A 2 9.41 -24.75 14.89
CA GLN A 2 9.09 -24.72 13.46
C GLN A 2 7.85 -23.88 13.24
N VAL A 3 8.00 -22.74 12.59
CA VAL A 3 6.88 -21.94 12.11
C VAL A 3 6.28 -22.64 10.90
N LYS A 4 5.17 -23.34 11.09
CA LYS A 4 4.38 -23.88 9.99
C LYS A 4 3.71 -22.70 9.27
N TRP A 5 4.25 -22.33 8.11
CA TRP A 5 3.56 -21.44 7.17
C TRP A 5 2.35 -22.20 6.61
N LYS A 6 1.19 -22.00 7.20
CA LYS A 6 -0.08 -22.41 6.60
C LYS A 6 -0.38 -21.36 5.52
N TYR A 7 -0.29 -21.79 4.27
CA TYR A 7 -0.71 -21.16 3.01
C TYR A 7 -1.23 -19.73 3.12
N SER A 8 -0.40 -18.74 2.75
CA SER A 8 -0.86 -17.38 2.48
C SER A 8 -1.63 -17.40 1.15
N TYR A 9 -2.94 -17.50 1.21
CA TYR A 9 -3.76 -17.21 0.06
C TYR A 9 -3.74 -15.70 -0.15
N TYR A 10 -2.99 -15.23 -1.14
CA TYR A 10 -3.16 -13.89 -1.66
C TYR A 10 -4.51 -13.85 -2.37
N PHE A 11 -5.54 -13.49 -1.64
CA PHE A 11 -6.81 -13.18 -2.25
C PHE A 11 -6.66 -11.81 -2.91
N TYR A 12 -6.33 -11.81 -4.18
CA TYR A 12 -6.45 -10.66 -5.04
C TYR A 12 -7.96 -10.45 -5.23
N ALA A 13 -8.59 -9.71 -4.34
CA ALA A 13 -9.89 -9.12 -4.60
C ALA A 13 -9.65 -7.99 -5.61
N SER A 14 -9.31 -8.38 -6.86
CA SER A 14 -9.23 -7.46 -7.95
C SER A 14 -10.63 -6.95 -8.21
N THR A 15 -10.80 -5.66 -8.01
CA THR A 15 -11.73 -4.84 -8.76
C THR A 15 -13.17 -5.35 -8.84
N ILE A 16 -13.83 -5.40 -7.73
CA ILE A 16 -15.21 -4.98 -7.76
C ILE A 16 -15.10 -3.45 -7.88
N ASN A 17 -15.35 -2.92 -9.08
CA ASN A 17 -15.45 -1.48 -9.32
C ASN A 17 -16.68 -0.95 -8.59
N PHE A 18 -16.59 -0.88 -7.26
CA PHE A 18 -17.52 -0.03 -6.51
C PHE A 18 -17.04 1.41 -6.67
N PRO A 19 -17.95 2.35 -6.90
CA PRO A 19 -17.58 3.75 -6.77
C PRO A 19 -16.93 3.94 -5.39
N PRO A 20 -15.88 4.76 -5.29
CA PRO A 20 -15.17 4.93 -4.03
C PRO A 20 -16.12 5.43 -2.95
N VAL A 21 -16.36 4.59 -1.95
CA VAL A 21 -17.32 4.84 -0.84
C VAL A 21 -16.62 5.55 0.31
N GLY A 22 -15.36 5.88 0.14
CA GLY A 22 -14.56 6.56 1.16
C GLY A 22 -14.03 5.62 2.25
N PRO A 23 -13.64 6.16 3.42
CA PRO A 23 -12.96 5.40 4.47
C PRO A 23 -13.72 4.21 5.02
N THR A 24 -15.06 4.19 4.94
CA THR A 24 -15.90 3.08 5.40
C THR A 24 -15.75 1.82 4.53
N GLU A 25 -15.29 1.97 3.30
CA GLU A 25 -14.98 0.84 2.42
C GLU A 25 -13.95 -0.10 3.04
N VAL A 26 -13.02 0.43 3.83
CA VAL A 26 -11.99 -0.37 4.50
C VAL A 26 -12.58 -1.40 5.47
N GLN A 27 -13.73 -1.11 6.10
CA GLN A 27 -14.42 -2.06 6.98
C GLN A 27 -14.96 -3.26 6.20
N TRP A 28 -15.53 -3.00 5.03
CA TRP A 28 -16.00 -4.07 4.14
C TRP A 28 -14.81 -4.93 3.68
N HIS A 29 -13.71 -4.30 3.27
CA HIS A 29 -12.47 -5.00 2.91
C HIS A 29 -11.93 -5.86 4.04
N ALA A 30 -11.93 -5.37 5.28
CA ALA A 30 -11.50 -6.11 6.44
C ALA A 30 -12.38 -7.34 6.70
N LYS A 31 -13.70 -7.15 6.70
CA LYS A 31 -14.67 -8.24 6.90
C LYS A 31 -14.60 -9.29 5.81
N ALA A 32 -14.50 -8.89 4.55
CA ALA A 32 -14.38 -9.82 3.42
C ALA A 32 -13.10 -10.67 3.53
N ARG A 33 -11.98 -10.06 3.89
CA ARG A 33 -10.70 -10.79 4.08
C ARG A 33 -10.76 -11.73 5.27
N MET A 34 -11.34 -11.29 6.38
CA MET A 34 -11.53 -12.14 7.56
C MET A 34 -12.43 -13.33 7.24
N SER A 35 -13.51 -13.14 6.48
CA SER A 35 -14.39 -14.23 6.02
C SER A 35 -13.68 -15.21 5.07
N ALA A 36 -12.67 -14.74 4.35
CA ALA A 36 -11.80 -15.58 3.53
C ALA A 36 -10.69 -16.27 4.34
N GLY A 37 -10.65 -16.10 5.67
CA GLY A 37 -9.68 -16.75 6.56
C GLY A 37 -8.40 -15.96 6.80
N ALA A 38 -8.34 -14.69 6.41
CA ALA A 38 -7.21 -13.82 6.75
C ALA A 38 -7.23 -13.49 8.25
N ASN A 39 -6.05 -13.50 8.86
CA ASN A 39 -5.83 -13.10 10.26
C ASN A 39 -5.01 -11.82 10.38
N PHE A 40 -4.46 -11.31 9.27
CA PHE A 40 -3.74 -10.03 9.18
C PHE A 40 -4.29 -9.20 8.05
N TYR A 41 -4.35 -7.88 8.26
CA TYR A 41 -4.73 -6.93 7.23
C TYR A 41 -3.80 -5.71 7.25
N ILE A 42 -3.06 -5.52 6.18
CA ILE A 42 -2.19 -4.36 6.00
C ILE A 42 -3.04 -3.21 5.45
N VAL A 43 -3.14 -2.13 6.20
CA VAL A 43 -3.97 -0.97 5.87
C VAL A 43 -3.09 0.19 5.45
N GLY A 44 -3.19 0.57 4.17
CA GLY A 44 -2.52 1.73 3.60
C GLY A 44 -3.44 2.96 3.51
N ARG A 45 -3.10 3.84 2.58
CA ARG A 45 -3.87 5.05 2.27
C ARG A 45 -5.23 4.73 1.65
N ASP A 46 -5.28 3.73 0.79
CA ASP A 46 -6.51 3.33 0.11
C ASP A 46 -7.44 2.54 1.06
N PRO A 47 -8.76 2.70 0.90
CA PRO A 47 -9.51 3.50 -0.07
C PRO A 47 -9.73 4.97 0.32
N ALA A 48 -9.10 5.47 1.38
CA ALA A 48 -9.26 6.87 1.83
C ALA A 48 -8.55 7.90 0.92
N GLY A 49 -7.64 7.46 0.05
CA GLY A 49 -6.87 8.31 -0.87
C GLY A 49 -7.67 8.82 -2.05
N MET A 50 -8.78 9.51 -1.79
CA MET A 50 -9.64 10.12 -2.81
C MET A 50 -9.18 11.56 -3.06
N PRO A 51 -8.95 11.95 -4.34
CA PRO A 51 -8.57 13.32 -4.64
C PRO A 51 -9.73 14.29 -4.41
N HIS A 52 -9.43 15.46 -3.83
CA HIS A 52 -10.39 16.55 -3.74
C HIS A 52 -10.69 17.10 -5.15
N PRO A 53 -11.96 17.39 -5.48
CA PRO A 53 -12.32 17.94 -6.80
C PRO A 53 -11.71 19.32 -7.05
N ASP A 54 -11.57 20.13 -6.00
CA ASP A 54 -11.08 21.50 -6.10
C ASP A 54 -9.56 21.59 -5.89
N PRO A 55 -8.87 22.52 -6.55
CA PRO A 55 -7.47 22.83 -6.28
C PRO A 55 -7.29 23.49 -4.89
N PRO A 56 -6.12 23.28 -4.22
CA PRO A 56 -5.01 22.44 -4.66
C PRO A 56 -5.36 20.94 -4.57
N LYS A 57 -4.84 20.14 -5.50
CA LYS A 57 -5.01 18.67 -5.51
C LYS A 57 -4.49 18.08 -4.20
N ARG A 58 -5.38 17.77 -3.31
CA ARG A 58 -5.12 17.09 -2.02
C ARG A 58 -6.08 15.94 -1.87
N ASP A 59 -5.77 15.01 -1.01
CA ASP A 59 -6.72 13.95 -0.66
C ASP A 59 -7.83 14.53 0.24
N ILE A 60 -9.05 14.03 0.09
CA ILE A 60 -10.20 14.40 0.93
C ILE A 60 -9.98 13.93 2.36
N TYR A 61 -9.38 12.76 2.53
CA TYR A 61 -9.15 12.11 3.83
C TYR A 61 -7.65 11.97 4.11
N GLU A 62 -7.30 11.97 5.39
CA GLU A 62 -5.92 11.67 5.80
C GLU A 62 -5.54 10.23 5.44
N ALA A 63 -4.27 10.00 5.10
CA ALA A 63 -3.75 8.68 4.74
C ALA A 63 -3.95 7.62 5.84
N THR A 64 -4.04 8.03 7.10
CA THR A 64 -4.24 7.14 8.26
C THR A 64 -5.71 6.88 8.59
N HIS A 65 -6.64 7.49 7.87
CA HIS A 65 -8.07 7.46 8.19
C HIS A 65 -8.64 6.03 8.17
N GLY A 66 -8.23 5.22 7.18
CA GLY A 66 -8.64 3.81 7.11
C GLY A 66 -8.27 3.02 8.36
N GLY A 67 -7.05 3.18 8.85
CA GLY A 67 -6.60 2.56 10.10
C GLY A 67 -7.39 3.02 11.33
N LYS A 68 -7.69 4.33 11.41
CA LYS A 68 -8.52 4.90 12.50
C LYS A 68 -9.95 4.30 12.47
N VAL A 69 -10.54 4.19 11.29
CA VAL A 69 -11.88 3.59 11.14
C VAL A 69 -11.88 2.12 11.58
N LEU A 70 -10.87 1.35 11.20
CA LEU A 70 -10.77 -0.07 11.58
C LEU A 70 -10.53 -0.27 13.07
N SER A 71 -9.79 0.62 13.73
CA SER A 71 -9.55 0.51 15.18
C SER A 71 -10.84 0.67 16.00
N MET A 72 -11.87 1.30 15.44
CA MET A 72 -13.17 1.50 16.05
C MET A 72 -14.25 0.53 15.53
N ALA A 73 -13.94 -0.24 14.50
CA ALA A 73 -14.91 -1.10 13.83
C ALA A 73 -15.22 -2.35 14.68
N PRO A 74 -16.52 -2.67 14.93
CA PRO A 74 -16.87 -3.88 15.65
C PRO A 74 -16.67 -5.14 14.81
N GLY A 75 -16.44 -6.26 15.48
CA GLY A 75 -16.41 -7.58 14.84
C GLY A 75 -15.12 -7.92 14.11
N LEU A 76 -14.02 -7.21 14.38
CA LEU A 76 -12.70 -7.47 13.78
C LEU A 76 -11.69 -8.07 14.77
N ALA A 77 -12.13 -8.61 15.91
CA ALA A 77 -11.26 -9.11 16.97
C ALA A 77 -10.28 -10.21 16.52
N GLN A 78 -10.58 -10.95 15.45
CA GLN A 78 -9.73 -12.02 14.92
C GLN A 78 -8.78 -11.54 13.84
N LEU A 79 -8.84 -10.25 13.45
CA LEU A 79 -8.05 -9.68 12.38
C LEU A 79 -7.04 -8.68 12.97
N GLU A 80 -5.77 -8.98 12.87
CA GLU A 80 -4.72 -8.06 13.26
C GLU A 80 -4.53 -6.98 12.18
N ILE A 81 -4.72 -5.73 12.56
CA ILE A 81 -4.59 -4.58 11.66
C ILE A 81 -3.14 -4.07 11.71
N ILE A 82 -2.45 -4.15 10.61
CA ILE A 82 -1.07 -3.69 10.47
C ILE A 82 -1.06 -2.38 9.68
N PRO A 83 -0.70 -1.25 10.30
CA PRO A 83 -0.60 0.02 9.57
C PRO A 83 0.55 -0.03 8.58
N PHE A 84 0.27 0.32 7.33
CA PHE A 84 1.29 0.39 6.28
C PHE A 84 2.22 1.57 6.54
N LYS A 85 3.52 1.32 6.54
CA LYS A 85 4.54 2.36 6.57
C LYS A 85 4.95 2.69 5.14
N VAL A 86 4.99 3.99 4.84
CA VAL A 86 5.42 4.46 3.53
C VAL A 86 6.88 4.09 3.31
N ALA A 87 7.16 3.42 2.21
CA ALA A 87 8.51 3.14 1.75
C ALA A 87 8.84 4.02 0.55
N ALA A 88 10.10 4.46 0.46
CA ALA A 88 10.61 5.23 -0.65
C ALA A 88 12.05 4.80 -0.97
N TYR A 89 12.53 5.18 -2.12
CA TYR A 89 13.91 4.90 -2.50
C TYR A 89 14.86 5.89 -1.83
N ASP A 90 15.75 5.40 -0.97
CA ASP A 90 16.82 6.19 -0.34
C ASP A 90 17.95 6.33 -1.35
N THR A 91 18.13 7.53 -1.86
CA THR A 91 19.15 7.83 -2.91
C THR A 91 20.58 7.75 -2.39
N LYS A 92 20.79 7.97 -1.09
CA LYS A 92 22.11 7.87 -0.47
C LYS A 92 22.52 6.42 -0.27
N ASN A 93 21.62 5.60 0.24
CA ASN A 93 21.89 4.19 0.51
C ASN A 93 21.58 3.29 -0.68
N LYS A 94 21.05 3.82 -1.79
CA LYS A 94 20.64 3.09 -3.01
C LYS A 94 19.80 1.85 -2.70
N ALA A 95 18.82 2.00 -1.84
CA ALA A 95 17.95 0.93 -1.39
C ALA A 95 16.55 1.43 -1.04
N MET A 96 15.57 0.53 -1.04
CA MET A 96 14.25 0.81 -0.50
C MET A 96 14.33 0.88 1.03
N ALA A 97 13.82 1.95 1.61
CA ALA A 97 13.77 2.16 3.05
C ALA A 97 12.42 2.77 3.47
N PHE A 98 12.11 2.69 4.75
CA PHE A 98 10.96 3.44 5.28
C PHE A 98 11.24 4.94 5.22
N PHE A 99 10.27 5.67 4.72
CA PHE A 99 10.36 7.12 4.59
C PHE A 99 10.56 7.79 5.95
N ASP A 100 11.62 8.61 6.03
CA ASP A 100 11.91 9.46 7.17
C ASP A 100 11.65 10.93 6.81
N PRO A 101 10.66 11.58 7.42
CA PRO A 101 10.35 12.99 7.16
C PRO A 101 11.50 13.96 7.43
N HIS A 102 12.43 13.60 8.33
CA HIS A 102 13.59 14.43 8.67
C HIS A 102 14.67 14.43 7.58
N ARG A 103 14.63 13.42 6.69
CA ARG A 103 15.54 13.27 5.55
C ARG A 103 14.82 13.26 4.22
N LYS A 104 13.77 14.03 4.09
CA LYS A 104 12.89 14.04 2.92
C LYS A 104 13.61 14.21 1.59
N GLU A 105 14.68 14.99 1.56
CA GLU A 105 15.49 15.27 0.35
C GLU A 105 16.26 14.05 -0.15
N ASP A 106 16.51 13.07 0.73
CA ASP A 106 17.24 11.85 0.40
C ASP A 106 16.33 10.77 -0.21
N PHE A 107 15.01 10.99 -0.21
CA PHE A 107 14.04 9.99 -0.65
C PHE A 107 13.37 10.36 -1.96
N ASP A 108 13.34 9.40 -2.88
CA ASP A 108 12.58 9.48 -4.14
C ASP A 108 11.39 8.52 -4.11
N PHE A 109 10.19 9.07 -4.38
CA PHE A 109 8.95 8.31 -4.45
C PHE A 109 8.72 7.83 -5.87
N ILE A 110 9.04 6.56 -6.13
CA ILE A 110 8.82 5.95 -7.43
C ILE A 110 7.41 5.35 -7.49
N SER A 111 6.50 6.07 -8.11
CA SER A 111 5.11 5.63 -8.28
C SER A 111 5.00 4.46 -9.28
N GLY A 112 3.92 3.68 -9.17
CA GLY A 112 3.62 2.64 -10.17
C GLY A 112 3.48 3.18 -11.60
N THR A 113 3.07 4.44 -11.76
CA THR A 113 3.02 5.12 -13.07
C THR A 113 4.42 5.36 -13.62
N ARG A 114 5.35 5.84 -12.78
CA ARG A 114 6.75 6.03 -13.16
C ARG A 114 7.42 4.70 -13.52
N MET A 115 7.13 3.63 -12.76
CA MET A 115 7.62 2.29 -13.05
C MET A 115 7.16 1.80 -14.43
N ARG A 116 5.88 1.94 -14.73
CA ARG A 116 5.34 1.58 -16.05
C ARG A 116 5.93 2.43 -17.18
N SER A 117 6.23 3.69 -16.89
CA SER A 117 6.91 4.56 -17.88
C SER A 117 8.33 4.07 -18.17
N LEU A 118 9.13 3.79 -17.13
CA LEU A 118 10.48 3.24 -17.28
C LEU A 118 10.46 1.93 -18.08
N ALA A 119 9.54 1.02 -17.74
CA ALA A 119 9.39 -0.24 -18.47
C ALA A 119 9.05 -0.05 -19.95
N ARG A 120 8.20 0.92 -20.30
CA ARG A 120 7.85 1.22 -21.69
C ARG A 120 8.97 1.89 -22.48
N SER A 121 9.77 2.74 -21.82
CA SER A 121 10.93 3.40 -22.45
C SER A 121 12.17 2.50 -22.52
N GLY A 122 12.15 1.34 -21.85
CA GLY A 122 13.33 0.47 -21.70
C GLY A 122 14.42 1.04 -20.81
N GLU A 123 14.10 2.04 -19.99
CA GLU A 123 15.01 2.62 -19.03
C GLU A 123 15.09 1.78 -17.77
N MET A 124 16.31 1.61 -17.27
CA MET A 124 16.52 0.89 -16.02
C MET A 124 16.14 1.75 -14.81
N PRO A 125 15.43 1.19 -13.82
CA PRO A 125 15.24 1.89 -12.55
C PRO A 125 16.55 2.11 -11.81
N PRO A 126 16.59 3.01 -10.82
CA PRO A 126 17.79 3.23 -10.00
C PRO A 126 18.29 1.95 -9.36
N ASP A 127 19.62 1.85 -9.20
CA ASP A 127 20.28 0.72 -8.56
C ASP A 127 19.72 0.47 -7.15
N GLY A 128 19.41 -0.80 -6.85
CA GLY A 128 18.87 -1.19 -5.54
C GLY A 128 17.39 -0.89 -5.34
N PHE A 129 16.71 -0.30 -6.34
CA PHE A 129 15.27 -0.10 -6.27
C PHE A 129 14.52 -1.44 -6.38
N MET A 130 14.94 -2.30 -7.27
CA MET A 130 14.41 -3.66 -7.43
C MET A 130 15.48 -4.64 -7.89
N ALA A 131 15.19 -5.93 -7.75
CA ALA A 131 16.12 -6.96 -8.20
C ALA A 131 16.34 -6.87 -9.73
N PRO A 132 17.58 -6.90 -10.23
CA PRO A 132 17.90 -6.73 -11.67
C PRO A 132 17.14 -7.70 -12.57
N LYS A 133 16.93 -8.95 -12.11
CA LYS A 133 16.17 -9.96 -12.85
C LYS A 133 14.70 -9.58 -13.06
N VAL A 134 14.10 -8.82 -12.16
CA VAL A 134 12.71 -8.37 -12.28
C VAL A 134 12.58 -7.27 -13.32
N THR A 135 13.58 -6.41 -13.41
CA THR A 135 13.62 -5.29 -14.38
C THR A 135 13.61 -5.79 -15.84
N LEU A 136 14.21 -6.95 -16.09
CA LEU A 136 14.25 -7.55 -17.43
C LEU A 136 12.91 -8.14 -17.90
N TRP A 137 11.93 -8.28 -17.01
CA TRP A 137 10.61 -8.86 -17.29
C TRP A 137 9.48 -7.83 -17.33
N LEU A 138 9.77 -6.56 -17.08
CA LEU A 138 8.83 -5.43 -17.17
C LEU A 138 8.88 -4.78 -18.55
#